data_1879ee31b77ffc707f61d47516eaff96
#
_entry.id   1879ee31b77ffc707f61d47516eaff96
#
_cell.length_a   1.000
_cell.length_b   1.000
_cell.length_c   1.000
_cell.angle_alpha   90.00
_cell.angle_beta   90.00
_cell.angle_gamma   90.00
#
_symmetry.space_group_name_H-M   'P 1'
#
loop_
_entity.id
_entity.type
_entity.pdbx_description
1 polymer ?
#
loop_
_entity_poly.entity_id
_entity_poly.type
_entity_poly.pdbx_seq_one_letter_code
_entity_poly.pdbx_strand_id
1 'polypeptide(L)'
;MISGLSQYLDEKEMSLDDLIGRATPNVTDWQYLNLNYVTKARIDQDACIKCGRCYAACEDTSHQAIAMLPGRVFEVKDDECVACNLCVDVCPVENCISMVEMAAGEVDPRTGLTVQKDYANWTTHPNNPAAARAAE
;
A
#
# COMPACT_ATOMS: atom_id res chain seq x y z
N MET A 1 -2.11 -13.26 23.36
CA MET A 1 -1.08 -13.56 22.35
C MET A 1 -1.02 -15.05 21.99
N ILE A 2 -0.90 -15.96 22.97
CA ILE A 2 -0.82 -17.43 22.72
C ILE A 2 -2.08 -17.98 22.04
N SER A 3 -3.27 -17.58 22.45
CA SER A 3 -4.54 -18.03 21.86
C SER A 3 -4.67 -17.62 20.38
N GLY A 4 -4.22 -16.43 20.00
CA GLY A 4 -4.25 -16.00 18.62
C GLY A 4 -3.27 -16.77 17.73
N LEU A 5 -2.11 -17.16 18.26
CA LEU A 5 -1.17 -18.02 17.53
C LEU A 5 -1.75 -19.41 17.31
N SER A 6 -2.36 -20.01 18.33
CA SER A 6 -3.00 -21.32 18.18
C SER A 6 -4.11 -21.29 17.13
N GLN A 7 -4.99 -20.29 17.19
CA GLN A 7 -6.04 -20.10 16.20
C GLN A 7 -5.47 -19.95 14.79
N TYR A 8 -4.42 -19.15 14.60
CA TYR A 8 -3.76 -18.95 13.31
C TYR A 8 -3.19 -20.26 12.75
N LEU A 9 -2.52 -21.06 13.59
CA LEU A 9 -1.94 -22.33 13.17
C LEU A 9 -3.04 -23.33 12.76
N ASP A 10 -4.14 -23.38 13.51
CA ASP A 10 -5.30 -24.23 13.22
C ASP A 10 -5.97 -23.80 11.89
N GLU A 11 -6.20 -22.50 11.69
CA GLU A 11 -6.78 -21.96 10.44
C GLU A 11 -5.91 -22.20 9.20
N LYS A 12 -4.59 -22.26 9.39
CA LYS A 12 -3.63 -22.48 8.29
C LYS A 12 -3.21 -23.95 8.14
N GLU A 13 -3.74 -24.85 8.98
CA GLU A 13 -3.41 -26.29 8.99
C GLU A 13 -1.89 -26.51 9.06
N MET A 14 -1.18 -25.76 9.93
CA MET A 14 0.27 -25.82 10.04
C MET A 14 0.74 -25.97 11.48
N SER A 15 1.92 -26.56 11.65
CA SER A 15 2.59 -26.64 12.94
C SER A 15 3.41 -25.38 13.24
N LEU A 16 3.85 -25.23 14.48
CA LEU A 16 4.77 -24.17 14.87
C LEU A 16 6.11 -24.28 14.12
N ASP A 17 6.59 -25.51 13.90
CA ASP A 17 7.86 -25.75 13.18
C ASP A 17 7.76 -25.31 11.71
N ASP A 18 6.59 -25.48 11.08
CA ASP A 18 6.34 -24.99 9.72
C ASP A 18 6.31 -23.46 9.63
N LEU A 19 5.95 -22.78 10.72
CA LEU A 19 5.90 -21.32 10.78
C LEU A 19 7.28 -20.70 11.03
N ILE A 20 8.13 -21.39 11.81
CA ILE A 20 9.47 -20.88 12.16
C ILE A 20 10.31 -20.75 10.90
N GLY A 21 10.87 -19.56 10.69
CA GLY A 21 11.74 -19.26 9.55
C GLY A 21 11.05 -19.13 8.20
N ARG A 22 9.71 -19.23 8.14
CA ARG A 22 8.94 -19.16 6.87
C ARG A 22 9.18 -17.88 6.07
N ALA A 23 9.43 -16.76 6.74
CA ALA A 23 9.73 -15.49 6.09
C ALA A 23 11.19 -15.37 5.61
N THR A 24 12.08 -16.23 6.11
CA THR A 24 13.53 -16.13 5.82
C THR A 24 13.88 -16.14 4.34
N PRO A 25 13.25 -16.95 3.47
CA PRO A 25 13.53 -16.91 2.03
C PRO A 25 13.17 -15.59 1.34
N ASN A 26 12.30 -14.78 1.96
CA ASN A 26 11.87 -13.48 1.44
C ASN A 26 12.66 -12.31 2.05
N VAL A 27 13.59 -12.58 2.96
CA VAL A 27 14.49 -11.56 3.51
C VAL A 27 15.57 -11.27 2.48
N THR A 28 15.69 -10.00 2.12
CA THR A 28 16.72 -9.53 1.17
C THR A 28 17.36 -8.25 1.67
N ASP A 29 18.52 -7.91 1.14
CA ASP A 29 19.15 -6.63 1.42
C ASP A 29 18.29 -5.48 0.88
N TRP A 30 18.22 -4.38 1.63
CA TRP A 30 17.41 -3.23 1.29
C TRP A 30 17.68 -2.66 -0.11
N GLN A 31 18.91 -2.77 -0.59
CA GLN A 31 19.32 -2.31 -1.93
C GLN A 31 18.62 -3.04 -3.09
N TYR A 32 18.09 -4.24 -2.84
CA TYR A 32 17.34 -5.03 -3.83
C TYR A 32 15.83 -4.87 -3.71
N LEU A 33 15.36 -4.06 -2.74
CA LEU A 33 13.95 -3.75 -2.61
C LEU A 33 13.52 -2.77 -3.71
N ASN A 34 12.38 -3.04 -4.33
CA ASN A 34 11.77 -2.09 -5.25
C ASN A 34 11.13 -0.94 -4.44
N LEU A 35 11.87 0.15 -4.28
CA LEU A 35 11.42 1.34 -3.55
C LEU A 35 10.58 2.29 -4.41
N ASN A 36 10.34 1.93 -5.66
CA ASN A 36 9.47 2.69 -6.58
C ASN A 36 8.13 1.99 -6.84
N TYR A 37 7.74 1.09 -5.96
CA TYR A 37 6.42 0.47 -5.99
C TYR A 37 5.38 1.48 -5.49
N VAL A 38 4.54 1.96 -6.40
CA VAL A 38 3.52 2.97 -6.11
C VAL A 38 2.14 2.37 -6.31
N THR A 39 1.31 2.46 -5.30
CA THR A 39 -0.11 2.10 -5.36
C THR A 39 -0.99 3.25 -4.93
N LYS A 40 -2.24 3.23 -5.37
CA LYS A 40 -3.27 4.17 -4.94
C LYS A 40 -4.52 3.40 -4.55
N ALA A 41 -5.20 3.87 -3.52
CA ALA A 41 -6.48 3.29 -3.12
C ALA A 41 -7.56 3.61 -4.16
N ARG A 42 -8.47 2.65 -4.38
CA ARG A 42 -9.66 2.83 -5.23
C ARG A 42 -10.88 2.31 -4.48
N ILE A 43 -11.91 3.14 -4.43
CA ILE A 43 -13.17 2.83 -3.74
C ILE A 43 -14.20 2.45 -4.80
N ASP A 44 -14.71 1.23 -4.72
CA ASP A 44 -15.85 0.80 -5.52
C ASP A 44 -17.12 1.47 -4.98
N GLN A 45 -17.68 2.39 -5.76
CA GLN A 45 -18.84 3.17 -5.36
C GLN A 45 -20.13 2.34 -5.33
N ASP A 46 -20.20 1.25 -6.10
CA ASP A 46 -21.35 0.36 -6.14
C ASP A 46 -21.40 -0.56 -4.93
N ALA A 47 -20.22 -1.02 -4.47
CA ALA A 47 -20.09 -1.81 -3.24
C ALA A 47 -20.11 -0.95 -1.97
N CYS A 48 -19.83 0.33 -2.07
CA CYS A 48 -19.66 1.23 -0.94
C CYS A 48 -20.96 1.50 -0.18
N ILE A 49 -21.04 1.11 1.08
CA ILE A 49 -22.18 1.39 1.98
C ILE A 49 -22.16 2.80 2.60
N LYS A 50 -21.25 3.64 2.19
CA LYS A 50 -21.13 5.06 2.61
C LYS A 50 -20.99 5.25 4.13
N CYS A 51 -20.36 4.29 4.83
CA CYS A 51 -20.20 4.33 6.27
C CYS A 51 -19.20 5.39 6.77
N GLY A 52 -18.21 5.78 5.95
CA GLY A 52 -17.23 6.83 6.23
C GLY A 52 -16.03 6.40 7.07
N ARG A 53 -15.86 5.11 7.39
CA ARG A 53 -14.73 4.63 8.19
C ARG A 53 -13.39 4.91 7.52
N CYS A 54 -13.29 4.70 6.20
CA CYS A 54 -12.08 5.00 5.43
C CYS A 54 -11.70 6.48 5.47
N TYR A 55 -12.70 7.36 5.41
CA TYR A 55 -12.50 8.81 5.54
C TYR A 55 -11.95 9.16 6.92
N ALA A 56 -12.62 8.72 8.00
CA ALA A 56 -12.18 9.00 9.37
C ALA A 56 -10.76 8.47 9.64
N ALA A 57 -10.45 7.24 9.22
CA ALA A 57 -9.12 6.67 9.37
C ALA A 57 -8.04 7.45 8.61
N CYS A 58 -8.34 7.96 7.42
CA CYS A 58 -7.42 8.76 6.63
C CYS A 58 -7.20 10.15 7.24
N GLU A 59 -8.25 10.78 7.80
CA GLU A 59 -8.16 12.05 8.55
C GLU A 59 -7.31 11.88 9.81
N ASP A 60 -7.56 10.85 10.61
CA ASP A 60 -6.85 10.57 11.86
C ASP A 60 -5.35 10.31 11.65
N THR A 61 -4.96 9.77 10.50
CA THR A 61 -3.55 9.56 10.13
C THR A 61 -2.89 10.78 9.48
N SER A 62 -3.60 11.89 9.38
CA SER A 62 -3.13 13.17 8.81
C SER A 62 -2.81 13.18 7.32
N HIS A 63 -3.15 12.09 6.58
CA HIS A 63 -2.95 12.06 5.12
C HIS A 63 -4.04 12.81 4.37
N GLN A 64 -5.28 12.82 4.91
CA GLN A 64 -6.43 13.55 4.36
C GLN A 64 -6.68 13.31 2.87
N ALA A 65 -6.28 12.13 2.41
CA ALA A 65 -6.32 11.73 1.00
C ALA A 65 -7.69 11.23 0.54
N ILE A 66 -8.69 11.17 1.43
CA ILE A 66 -10.06 10.77 1.05
C ILE A 66 -10.98 11.98 1.24
N ALA A 67 -11.56 12.45 0.14
CA ALA A 67 -12.57 13.50 0.17
C ALA A 67 -13.96 12.91 0.45
N MET A 68 -14.76 13.62 1.23
CA MET A 68 -16.17 13.33 1.41
C MET A 68 -16.99 14.33 0.58
N LEU A 69 -17.60 13.85 -0.49
CA LEU A 69 -18.43 14.62 -1.40
C LEU A 69 -19.92 14.60 -0.97
N PRO A 70 -20.77 15.48 -1.53
CA PRO A 70 -22.20 15.47 -1.27
C PRO A 70 -22.81 14.08 -1.47
N GLY A 71 -23.77 13.72 -0.61
CA GLY A 71 -24.36 12.37 -0.63
C GLY A 71 -23.50 11.28 0.01
N ARG A 72 -22.46 11.65 0.76
CA ARG A 72 -21.49 10.75 1.41
C ARG A 72 -20.79 9.84 0.41
N VAL A 73 -20.42 10.40 -0.73
CA VAL A 73 -19.55 9.75 -1.70
C VAL A 73 -18.11 10.01 -1.26
N PHE A 74 -17.29 8.97 -1.20
CA PHE A 74 -15.89 9.06 -0.80
C PHE A 74 -14.99 8.84 -2.01
N GLU A 75 -14.07 9.78 -2.23
CA GLU A 75 -13.16 9.77 -3.37
C GLU A 75 -11.71 9.91 -2.89
N VAL A 76 -10.82 9.15 -3.51
CA VAL A 76 -9.39 9.19 -3.18
C VAL A 76 -8.71 10.27 -4.02
N LYS A 77 -7.98 11.16 -3.35
CA LYS A 77 -7.09 12.15 -3.98
C LYS A 77 -5.73 11.51 -4.17
N ASP A 78 -5.35 11.27 -5.42
CA ASP A 78 -4.12 10.56 -5.76
C ASP A 78 -2.85 11.32 -5.40
N ASP A 79 -2.90 12.65 -5.42
CA ASP A 79 -1.83 13.56 -5.04
C ASP A 79 -1.55 13.56 -3.53
N GLU A 80 -2.51 13.15 -2.71
CA GLU A 80 -2.35 13.05 -1.26
C GLU A 80 -2.14 11.60 -0.78
N CYS A 81 -2.58 10.61 -1.56
CA CYS A 81 -2.57 9.20 -1.15
C CYS A 81 -1.14 8.64 -1.07
N VAL A 82 -0.75 8.21 0.14
CA VAL A 82 0.56 7.59 0.44
C VAL A 82 0.54 6.06 0.40
N ALA A 83 -0.57 5.45 0.00
CA ALA A 83 -0.73 3.99 -0.08
C ALA A 83 -0.52 3.23 1.25
N CYS A 84 -0.94 3.81 2.37
CA CYS A 84 -0.76 3.20 3.70
C CYS A 84 -1.67 1.99 3.96
N ASN A 85 -2.61 1.67 3.09
CA ASN A 85 -3.57 0.56 3.16
C ASN A 85 -4.63 0.65 4.29
N LEU A 86 -4.54 1.61 5.21
CA LEU A 86 -5.42 1.68 6.37
C LEU A 86 -6.91 1.76 5.99
N CYS A 87 -7.24 2.44 4.89
CA CYS A 87 -8.62 2.54 4.41
C CYS A 87 -9.21 1.18 4.01
N VAL A 88 -8.39 0.26 3.51
CA VAL A 88 -8.79 -1.13 3.20
C VAL A 88 -9.06 -1.89 4.49
N ASP A 89 -8.13 -1.81 5.46
CA ASP A 89 -8.22 -2.56 6.72
C ASP A 89 -9.44 -2.17 7.58
N VAL A 90 -9.87 -0.91 7.54
CA VAL A 90 -11.04 -0.44 8.30
C VAL A 90 -12.36 -0.59 7.56
N CYS A 91 -12.34 -0.97 6.28
CA CYS A 91 -13.54 -1.13 5.48
C CYS A 91 -14.32 -2.38 5.92
N PRO A 92 -15.61 -2.26 6.29
CA PRO A 92 -16.38 -3.42 6.69
C PRO A 92 -16.93 -4.23 5.50
N VAL A 93 -16.75 -3.73 4.27
CA VAL A 93 -17.21 -4.39 3.05
C VAL A 93 -16.01 -4.97 2.33
N GLU A 94 -16.01 -6.27 2.18
CA GLU A 94 -14.95 -7.00 1.51
C GLU A 94 -14.82 -6.53 0.04
N ASN A 95 -13.58 -6.32 -0.41
CA ASN A 95 -13.23 -5.89 -1.76
C ASN A 95 -13.83 -4.52 -2.21
N CYS A 96 -14.44 -3.76 -1.31
CA CYS A 96 -14.94 -2.42 -1.61
C CYS A 96 -13.80 -1.42 -1.87
N ILE A 97 -12.66 -1.58 -1.20
CA ILE A 97 -11.48 -0.74 -1.42
C ILE A 97 -10.31 -1.64 -1.83
N SER A 98 -9.70 -1.33 -2.95
CA SER A 98 -8.53 -2.04 -3.46
C SER A 98 -7.33 -1.10 -3.58
N MET A 99 -6.11 -1.65 -3.43
CA MET A 99 -4.88 -0.96 -3.74
C MET A 99 -4.48 -1.28 -5.17
N VAL A 100 -4.52 -0.29 -6.04
CA VAL A 100 -4.21 -0.43 -7.46
C VAL A 100 -2.81 0.10 -7.72
N GLU A 101 -1.97 -0.74 -8.31
CA GLU A 101 -0.61 -0.39 -8.67
C GLU A 101 -0.59 0.53 -9.90
N MET A 102 0.19 1.60 -9.83
CA MET A 102 0.42 2.49 -10.97
C MET A 102 1.27 1.80 -12.05
N ALA A 103 1.00 2.09 -13.32
CA ALA A 103 1.75 1.51 -14.42
C ALA A 103 3.17 2.10 -14.53
N ALA A 104 4.09 1.30 -15.05
CA ALA A 104 5.43 1.80 -15.37
C ALA A 104 5.35 2.93 -16.41
N GLY A 105 6.10 4.01 -16.19
CA GLY A 105 6.07 5.21 -17.02
C GLY A 105 5.03 6.25 -16.65
N GLU A 106 4.07 5.94 -15.78
CA GLU A 106 3.16 6.95 -15.20
C GLU A 106 3.91 7.85 -14.22
N VAL A 107 3.43 9.09 -14.08
CA VAL A 107 3.95 10.03 -13.09
C VAL A 107 3.08 9.94 -11.84
N ASP A 108 3.69 9.63 -10.69
CA ASP A 108 2.99 9.69 -9.41
C ASP A 108 2.62 11.14 -9.10
N PRO A 109 1.33 11.50 -9.02
CA PRO A 109 0.90 12.87 -8.84
C PRO A 109 1.34 13.46 -7.49
N ARG A 110 1.66 12.61 -6.49
CA ARG A 110 2.13 13.04 -5.18
C ARG A 110 3.60 13.46 -5.17
N THR A 111 4.45 12.71 -5.85
CA THR A 111 5.91 12.92 -5.81
C THR A 111 6.45 13.60 -7.05
N GLY A 112 5.70 13.59 -8.16
CA GLY A 112 6.15 14.05 -9.46
C GLY A 112 7.16 13.12 -10.14
N LEU A 113 7.46 11.97 -9.53
CA LEU A 113 8.42 11.00 -10.05
C LEU A 113 7.75 9.98 -10.97
N THR A 114 8.48 9.56 -11.99
CA THR A 114 8.01 8.50 -12.90
C THR A 114 8.13 7.13 -12.23
N VAL A 115 7.06 6.34 -12.28
CA VAL A 115 7.02 4.97 -11.73
C VAL A 115 7.91 4.06 -12.57
N GLN A 116 8.84 3.38 -11.91
CA GLN A 116 9.84 2.50 -12.52
C GLN A 116 9.75 1.11 -11.90
N LYS A 117 9.04 0.19 -12.52
CA LYS A 117 8.79 -1.16 -11.95
C LYS A 117 9.98 -2.11 -12.03
N ASP A 118 10.87 -1.89 -12.99
CA ASP A 118 11.94 -2.83 -13.31
C ASP A 118 13.19 -2.68 -12.43
N TYR A 119 13.18 -1.74 -11.49
CA TYR A 119 14.31 -1.49 -10.61
C TYR A 119 14.16 -2.22 -9.28
N ALA A 120 15.00 -3.23 -9.10
CA ALA A 120 15.16 -3.92 -7.83
C ALA A 120 16.27 -3.31 -6.95
N ASN A 121 17.12 -2.44 -7.52
CA ASN A 121 18.27 -1.86 -6.83
C ASN A 121 18.16 -0.33 -6.78
N TRP A 122 17.91 0.21 -5.57
CA TRP A 122 17.81 1.64 -5.37
C TRP A 122 19.11 2.40 -5.65
N THR A 123 20.27 1.79 -5.49
CA THR A 123 21.57 2.46 -5.71
C THR A 123 21.78 2.92 -7.14
N THR A 124 21.15 2.24 -8.11
CA THR A 124 21.21 2.56 -9.54
C THR A 124 19.89 3.12 -10.08
N HIS A 125 18.87 3.29 -9.20
CA HIS A 125 17.55 3.74 -9.61
C HIS A 125 17.61 5.19 -10.14
N PRO A 126 16.94 5.52 -11.27
CA PRO A 126 16.94 6.87 -11.85
C PRO A 126 16.47 7.97 -10.89
N ASN A 127 15.54 7.63 -9.98
CA ASN A 127 15.01 8.56 -8.98
C ASN A 127 15.91 8.70 -7.74
N ASN A 128 17.04 7.97 -7.68
CA ASN A 128 17.99 8.12 -6.59
C ASN A 128 18.81 9.40 -6.79
N PRO A 129 18.75 10.39 -5.87
CA PRO A 129 19.49 11.64 -6.03
C PRO A 129 21.01 11.47 -6.08
N ALA A 130 21.54 10.38 -5.50
CA ALA A 130 22.97 10.09 -5.54
C ALA A 130 23.40 9.54 -6.92
N ALA A 131 22.55 8.71 -7.55
CA ALA A 131 22.80 8.20 -8.89
C ALA A 131 22.74 9.32 -9.94
N ALA A 132 21.79 10.23 -9.83
CA ALA A 132 21.68 11.40 -10.70
C ALA A 132 22.91 12.30 -10.64
N ARG A 133 23.46 12.56 -9.45
CA ARG A 133 24.68 13.38 -9.27
C ARG A 133 25.97 12.71 -9.78
N ALA A 134 26.01 11.39 -9.85
CA ALA A 134 27.19 10.66 -10.36
C ALA A 134 27.23 10.61 -11.90
N ALA A 135 26.15 11.00 -12.57
CA ALA A 135 26.03 11.05 -14.03
C ALA A 135 26.36 12.44 -14.63
N GLU A 136 26.54 13.47 -13.79
CA GLU A 136 27.03 14.81 -14.15
C GLU A 136 28.57 14.87 -14.12
#